data_d5879360e2e58119da6cb9ab471f533c
#
_entry.id   d5879360e2e58119da6cb9ab471f533c
#
_cell.length_a   1.000
_cell.length_b   1.000
_cell.length_c   1.000
_cell.angle_alpha   90.00
_cell.angle_beta   90.00
_cell.angle_gamma   90.00
#
_symmetry.space_group_name_H-M   'P 1'
#
loop_
_entity.id
_entity.type
_entity.pdbx_description
1 polymer ?
#
loop_
_entity_poly.entity_id
_entity_poly.type
_entity_poly.pdbx_seq_one_letter_code
_entity_poly.pdbx_strand_id
1 'polypeptide(L)'
;MDRLLFVGGMFPKNSKKIIEYSKGNVQNAANVLQWGIIKGLTESERFDITLCSAVFVGSWFKLFRKLFVKDFEESDKIDYIPFFNFPIIKNISRYFAVKKYVRNWVEKNKADKLYIIAYSAHTPFIKAISKIKNKTELNFHLIVPDLPQYMNLASKTSILYHFFKSIDLRIQNKYLKQVDSFTFLTDMMSKKYNIYNKSYTVVEGMIDKDNKVKSTNLQQEKLLVYTGTLEEKYGIMNLIDAMQYVKSDIKLVICGMGGAVNKIKERSRLSNKIDYRGILSYNESIAVQSSATVLVNPRTNNEEYTKYSFPSKNLEYMMWNKPVLAFKLDGIPDEYDEVLIYFDSENPMDMAELIDSLFQKTDEELQEIGRKTTEFAIKNKNYKKQTEKIISCICNTTN
;
A
#
# COMPACT_ATOMS: atom_id res chain seq x y z
N MET A 1 -2.14 17.87 26.59
CA MET A 1 -2.20 16.67 25.73
C MET A 1 -1.33 16.96 24.52
N ASP A 2 -0.49 16.00 24.11
CA ASP A 2 0.40 16.24 22.97
C ASP A 2 -0.43 16.44 21.68
N ARG A 3 -0.03 17.40 20.84
CA ARG A 3 -0.72 17.73 19.58
C ARG A 3 -0.06 17.04 18.40
N LEU A 4 -0.82 16.38 17.56
CA LEU A 4 -0.33 15.72 16.37
C LEU A 4 -1.03 16.23 15.12
N LEU A 5 -0.24 16.68 14.14
CA LEU A 5 -0.72 17.00 12.80
C LEU A 5 -0.34 15.87 11.83
N PHE A 6 -1.33 15.22 11.23
CA PHE A 6 -1.11 14.28 10.15
C PHE A 6 -1.26 15.00 8.80
N VAL A 7 -0.17 15.09 8.05
CA VAL A 7 -0.12 15.70 6.71
C VAL A 7 -0.04 14.62 5.65
N GLY A 8 -1.10 14.44 4.90
CA GLY A 8 -1.17 13.36 3.90
C GLY A 8 -1.77 13.78 2.57
N GLY A 9 -2.09 12.76 1.80
CA GLY A 9 -2.78 12.89 0.52
C GLY A 9 -4.06 12.07 0.47
N MET A 10 -4.63 11.75 1.65
CA MET A 10 -5.85 10.97 1.79
C MET A 10 -7.06 11.69 1.22
N PHE A 11 -8.02 10.91 0.81
CA PHE A 11 -9.34 11.35 0.36
C PHE A 11 -10.43 10.54 1.09
N PRO A 12 -11.70 11.02 1.11
CA PRO A 12 -12.80 10.32 1.78
C PRO A 12 -12.94 8.88 1.28
N LYS A 13 -13.19 7.93 2.19
CA LYS A 13 -13.31 6.50 1.86
C LYS A 13 -14.28 6.22 0.71
N ASN A 14 -15.37 6.98 0.65
CA ASN A 14 -16.44 6.82 -0.35
C ASN A 14 -16.47 7.95 -1.39
N SER A 15 -15.33 8.57 -1.69
CA SER A 15 -15.29 9.72 -2.61
C SER A 15 -15.57 9.33 -4.05
N LYS A 16 -16.83 9.47 -4.46
CA LYS A 16 -17.23 9.35 -5.88
C LYS A 16 -16.52 10.39 -6.76
N LYS A 17 -16.27 11.60 -6.22
CA LYS A 17 -15.60 12.70 -6.94
C LYS A 17 -14.17 12.35 -7.37
N ILE A 18 -13.40 11.65 -6.53
CA ILE A 18 -12.04 11.23 -6.89
C ILE A 18 -12.07 10.27 -8.08
N ILE A 19 -12.97 9.30 -8.06
CA ILE A 19 -13.13 8.32 -9.15
C ILE A 19 -13.61 9.03 -10.42
N GLU A 20 -14.62 9.88 -10.33
CA GLU A 20 -15.19 10.62 -11.46
C GLU A 20 -14.16 11.54 -12.15
N TYR A 21 -13.33 12.24 -11.36
CA TYR A 21 -12.35 13.17 -11.89
C TYR A 21 -11.04 12.51 -12.31
N SER A 22 -10.76 11.28 -11.88
CA SER A 22 -9.57 10.52 -12.29
C SER A 22 -9.76 9.93 -13.69
N LYS A 23 -8.71 10.01 -14.53
CA LYS A 23 -8.64 9.39 -15.86
C LYS A 23 -7.78 8.13 -15.88
N GLY A 24 -7.44 7.62 -14.72
CA GLY A 24 -6.58 6.45 -14.52
C GLY A 24 -6.73 5.91 -13.11
N ASN A 25 -5.78 5.08 -12.70
CA ASN A 25 -5.82 4.44 -11.39
C ASN A 25 -5.81 5.45 -10.25
N VAL A 26 -6.70 5.26 -9.30
CA VAL A 26 -6.73 5.98 -8.02
C VAL A 26 -5.79 5.27 -7.03
N GLN A 27 -5.08 6.01 -6.21
CA GLN A 27 -4.12 5.47 -5.22
C GLN A 27 -4.84 4.89 -4.00
N ASN A 28 -5.69 3.87 -4.21
CA ASN A 28 -6.50 3.28 -3.15
C ASN A 28 -5.66 2.62 -2.06
N ALA A 29 -4.60 1.90 -2.38
CA ALA A 29 -3.74 1.25 -1.39
C ALA A 29 -3.09 2.27 -0.43
N ALA A 30 -2.58 3.38 -0.98
CA ALA A 30 -2.04 4.48 -0.19
C ALA A 30 -3.11 5.14 0.69
N ASN A 31 -4.34 5.25 0.18
CA ASN A 31 -5.45 5.81 0.94
C ASN A 31 -5.84 4.89 2.11
N VAL A 32 -5.97 3.58 1.86
CA VAL A 32 -6.29 2.58 2.89
C VAL A 32 -5.24 2.56 4.01
N LEU A 33 -3.96 2.61 3.65
CA LEU A 33 -2.87 2.64 4.65
C LEU A 33 -2.93 3.90 5.51
N GLN A 34 -3.14 5.08 4.92
CA GLN A 34 -3.29 6.34 5.67
C GLN A 34 -4.46 6.28 6.65
N TRP A 35 -5.63 5.81 6.20
CA TRP A 35 -6.80 5.67 7.07
C TRP A 35 -6.59 4.63 8.18
N GLY A 36 -5.88 3.54 7.92
CA GLY A 36 -5.51 2.56 8.95
C GLY A 36 -4.62 3.18 10.04
N ILE A 37 -3.60 3.96 9.65
CA ILE A 37 -2.73 4.68 10.57
C ILE A 37 -3.53 5.70 11.39
N ILE A 38 -4.38 6.50 10.74
CA ILE A 38 -5.23 7.49 11.42
C ILE A 38 -6.17 6.80 12.43
N LYS A 39 -6.80 5.67 12.06
CA LYS A 39 -7.65 4.90 12.97
C LYS A 39 -6.86 4.46 14.21
N GLY A 40 -5.68 3.88 14.02
CA GLY A 40 -4.83 3.45 15.14
C GLY A 40 -4.32 4.60 16.01
N LEU A 41 -3.95 5.73 15.41
CA LEU A 41 -3.56 6.94 16.14
C LEU A 41 -4.73 7.47 16.99
N THR A 42 -5.94 7.53 16.42
CA THR A 42 -7.14 8.00 17.12
C THR A 42 -7.51 7.09 18.30
N GLU A 43 -7.46 5.77 18.08
CA GLU A 43 -7.79 4.80 19.13
C GLU A 43 -6.72 4.71 20.23
N SER A 44 -5.51 5.18 19.97
CA SER A 44 -4.45 5.21 20.99
C SER A 44 -4.69 6.26 22.08
N GLU A 45 -5.53 7.27 21.80
CA GLU A 45 -5.83 8.41 22.68
C GLU A 45 -4.59 9.17 23.16
N ARG A 46 -3.42 8.91 22.56
CA ARG A 46 -2.13 9.50 22.95
C ARG A 46 -2.00 10.96 22.55
N PHE A 47 -2.64 11.35 21.43
CA PHE A 47 -2.53 12.67 20.81
C PHE A 47 -3.90 13.28 20.54
N ASP A 48 -3.95 14.60 20.62
CA ASP A 48 -5.03 15.37 19.99
C ASP A 48 -4.66 15.57 18.50
N ILE A 49 -5.44 14.95 17.60
CA ILE A 49 -5.07 14.77 16.21
C ILE A 49 -5.80 15.76 15.31
N THR A 50 -5.02 16.47 14.50
CA THR A 50 -5.53 17.28 13.38
C THR A 50 -5.17 16.59 12.07
N LEU A 51 -6.13 16.43 11.15
CA LEU A 51 -5.93 15.81 9.85
C LEU A 51 -5.89 16.87 8.74
N CYS A 52 -4.83 16.83 7.93
CA CYS A 52 -4.62 17.77 6.83
C CYS A 52 -4.28 17.00 5.55
N SER A 53 -4.98 17.25 4.46
CA SER A 53 -4.75 16.55 3.20
C SER A 53 -4.61 17.48 2.00
N ALA A 54 -3.49 17.33 1.26
CA ALA A 54 -3.34 17.79 -0.10
C ALA A 54 -3.42 16.60 -1.05
N VAL A 55 -4.62 16.22 -1.40
CA VAL A 55 -5.02 14.94 -2.01
C VAL A 55 -4.07 14.47 -3.12
N PHE A 56 -3.68 13.19 -3.09
CA PHE A 56 -2.85 12.58 -4.13
C PHE A 56 -3.67 12.26 -5.38
N VAL A 57 -3.59 13.14 -6.36
CA VAL A 57 -4.24 12.98 -7.67
C VAL A 57 -3.24 13.14 -8.79
N GLY A 58 -3.53 12.54 -9.94
CA GLY A 58 -2.76 12.74 -11.16
C GLY A 58 -2.77 14.20 -11.62
N SER A 59 -1.81 14.59 -12.48
CA SER A 59 -1.76 15.96 -12.99
C SER A 59 -2.92 16.26 -13.93
N TRP A 60 -3.39 17.51 -13.87
CA TRP A 60 -4.46 18.01 -14.73
C TRP A 60 -4.19 17.75 -16.19
N PHE A 61 -5.30 17.59 -16.88
CA PHE A 61 -5.57 17.25 -18.23
C PHE A 61 -5.31 15.76 -18.54
N LYS A 62 -4.12 15.22 -18.28
CA LYS A 62 -3.83 13.80 -18.65
C LYS A 62 -4.47 12.79 -17.69
N LEU A 63 -4.35 12.99 -16.41
CA LEU A 63 -4.70 12.01 -15.39
C LEU A 63 -5.83 12.46 -14.46
N PHE A 64 -6.17 13.75 -14.46
CA PHE A 64 -7.23 14.31 -13.62
C PHE A 64 -7.97 15.44 -14.31
N ARG A 65 -9.29 15.51 -14.17
CA ARG A 65 -10.16 16.46 -14.89
C ARG A 65 -10.17 17.87 -14.33
N LYS A 66 -9.74 18.07 -13.07
CA LYS A 66 -9.78 19.39 -12.40
C LYS A 66 -8.41 20.04 -12.36
N LEU A 67 -8.33 21.28 -12.81
CA LEU A 67 -7.14 22.12 -12.73
C LEU A 67 -6.92 22.65 -11.31
N PHE A 68 -7.99 23.02 -10.61
CA PHE A 68 -7.94 23.44 -9.22
C PHE A 68 -8.60 22.37 -8.37
N VAL A 69 -7.83 21.82 -7.44
CA VAL A 69 -8.28 20.76 -6.54
C VAL A 69 -8.66 21.41 -5.21
N LYS A 70 -9.95 21.42 -4.91
CA LYS A 70 -10.56 21.93 -3.67
C LYS A 70 -11.84 21.16 -3.39
N ASP A 71 -12.39 21.32 -2.22
CA ASP A 71 -13.73 20.88 -1.82
C ASP A 71 -13.99 19.37 -2.05
N PHE A 72 -13.38 18.56 -1.22
CA PHE A 72 -13.85 17.21 -0.95
C PHE A 72 -14.87 17.29 0.20
N GLU A 73 -15.85 16.41 0.21
CA GLU A 73 -16.97 16.44 1.16
C GLU A 73 -16.47 16.49 2.61
N GLU A 74 -17.06 17.39 3.41
CA GLU A 74 -16.66 17.74 4.79
C GLU A 74 -16.91 16.63 5.84
N SER A 75 -17.26 15.41 5.42
CA SER A 75 -17.76 14.37 6.33
C SER A 75 -16.70 13.76 7.28
N ASP A 76 -15.40 13.98 7.05
CA ASP A 76 -14.34 13.20 7.69
C ASP A 76 -13.43 13.97 8.66
N LYS A 77 -13.80 15.18 9.09
CA LYS A 77 -12.95 16.03 9.96
C LYS A 77 -11.54 16.29 9.41
N ILE A 78 -11.40 16.32 8.07
CA ILE A 78 -10.13 16.56 7.38
C ILE A 78 -10.11 17.98 6.84
N ASP A 79 -9.04 18.71 7.09
CA ASP A 79 -8.76 19.98 6.44
C ASP A 79 -8.14 19.75 5.05
N TYR A 80 -8.95 19.85 4.01
CA TYR A 80 -8.49 19.72 2.63
C TYR A 80 -7.79 20.97 2.15
N ILE A 81 -6.51 20.83 1.78
CA ILE A 81 -5.68 21.94 1.29
C ILE A 81 -5.88 22.11 -0.21
N PRO A 82 -6.39 23.25 -0.68
CA PRO A 82 -6.54 23.52 -2.11
C PRO A 82 -5.20 23.77 -2.78
N PHE A 83 -5.07 23.30 -4.05
CA PHE A 83 -3.88 23.54 -4.86
C PHE A 83 -4.18 23.52 -6.37
N PHE A 84 -3.27 24.18 -7.14
CA PHE A 84 -3.29 24.11 -8.59
C PHE A 84 -2.65 22.80 -9.06
N ASN A 85 -3.37 22.04 -9.90
CA ASN A 85 -2.98 20.70 -10.33
C ASN A 85 -2.28 20.68 -11.72
N PHE A 86 -1.75 21.80 -12.17
CA PHE A 86 -0.97 21.86 -13.42
C PHE A 86 0.43 21.22 -13.23
N PRO A 87 0.94 20.44 -14.22
CA PRO A 87 2.29 19.86 -14.12
C PRO A 87 3.34 20.89 -13.68
N ILE A 88 4.30 20.49 -12.86
CA ILE A 88 5.36 21.34 -12.25
C ILE A 88 4.78 22.32 -11.21
N ILE A 89 3.83 23.18 -11.57
CA ILE A 89 3.20 24.19 -10.68
C ILE A 89 2.49 23.49 -9.50
N LYS A 90 1.96 22.30 -9.70
CA LYS A 90 1.30 21.50 -8.67
C LYS A 90 2.16 21.35 -7.41
N ASN A 91 3.43 20.99 -7.54
CA ASN A 91 4.32 20.79 -6.41
C ASN A 91 4.68 22.12 -5.72
N ILE A 92 4.80 23.19 -6.48
CA ILE A 92 5.04 24.55 -5.95
C ILE A 92 3.78 25.01 -5.18
N SER A 93 2.61 24.87 -5.78
CA SER A 93 1.33 25.23 -5.16
C SER A 93 1.10 24.44 -3.86
N ARG A 94 1.28 23.12 -3.87
CA ARG A 94 1.20 22.27 -2.67
C ARG A 94 2.18 22.71 -1.58
N TYR A 95 3.42 23.03 -1.94
CA TYR A 95 4.42 23.49 -0.98
C TYR A 95 3.95 24.75 -0.24
N PHE A 96 3.49 25.77 -0.95
CA PHE A 96 3.07 27.02 -0.32
C PHE A 96 1.78 26.84 0.51
N ALA A 97 0.82 26.08 0.00
CA ALA A 97 -0.43 25.80 0.67
C ALA A 97 -0.22 25.01 1.98
N VAL A 98 0.55 23.91 1.93
CA VAL A 98 0.90 23.12 3.11
C VAL A 98 1.75 23.94 4.08
N LYS A 99 2.74 24.71 3.61
CA LYS A 99 3.54 25.57 4.47
C LYS A 99 2.72 26.60 5.22
N LYS A 100 1.72 27.24 4.56
CA LYS A 100 0.81 28.17 5.20
C LYS A 100 -0.03 27.47 6.27
N TYR A 101 -0.60 26.31 5.94
CA TYR A 101 -1.41 25.53 6.87
C TYR A 101 -0.61 25.10 8.11
N VAL A 102 0.53 24.45 7.92
CA VAL A 102 1.38 23.97 9.02
C VAL A 102 1.85 25.12 9.91
N ARG A 103 2.21 26.28 9.33
CA ARG A 103 2.58 27.47 10.13
C ARG A 103 1.43 27.91 11.03
N ASN A 104 0.23 28.06 10.47
CA ASN A 104 -0.93 28.50 11.24
C ASN A 104 -1.28 27.49 12.36
N TRP A 105 -1.17 26.19 12.06
CA TRP A 105 -1.41 25.15 13.06
C TRP A 105 -0.37 25.20 14.19
N VAL A 106 0.90 25.39 13.87
CA VAL A 106 2.00 25.51 14.87
C VAL A 106 1.78 26.75 15.75
N GLU A 107 1.48 27.91 15.16
CA GLU A 107 1.22 29.14 15.93
C GLU A 107 0.02 29.00 16.87
N LYS A 108 -1.03 28.32 16.44
CA LYS A 108 -2.22 28.06 17.26
C LYS A 108 -1.93 27.14 18.46
N ASN A 109 -0.98 26.23 18.32
CA ASN A 109 -0.70 25.18 19.31
C ASN A 109 0.69 25.31 19.95
N LYS A 110 1.34 26.46 19.86
CA LYS A 110 2.73 26.68 20.31
C LYS A 110 3.00 26.44 21.79
N ALA A 111 1.97 26.39 22.63
CA ALA A 111 2.09 26.08 24.06
C ALA A 111 2.14 24.57 24.34
N ASP A 112 1.84 23.73 23.36
CA ASP A 112 1.79 22.29 23.48
C ASP A 112 3.06 21.64 22.90
N LYS A 113 3.30 20.36 23.24
CA LYS A 113 4.32 19.54 22.56
C LYS A 113 3.79 19.11 21.19
N LEU A 114 4.54 19.44 20.13
CA LEU A 114 4.08 19.34 18.75
C LEU A 114 4.73 18.17 18.02
N TYR A 115 3.89 17.37 17.39
CA TYR A 115 4.27 16.27 16.51
C TYR A 115 3.66 16.45 15.13
N ILE A 116 4.43 16.18 14.08
CA ILE A 116 3.94 16.17 12.71
C ILE A 116 4.33 14.84 12.06
N ILE A 117 3.33 14.12 11.54
CA ILE A 117 3.54 12.96 10.68
C ILE A 117 3.26 13.39 9.24
N ALA A 118 4.21 13.17 8.33
CA ALA A 118 3.97 13.30 6.90
C ALA A 118 3.88 11.95 6.21
N TYR A 119 2.86 11.76 5.43
CA TYR A 119 2.69 10.66 4.49
C TYR A 119 2.67 11.25 3.08
N SER A 120 3.56 11.03 2.21
CA SER A 120 4.67 10.15 1.99
C SER A 120 5.97 10.95 1.85
N ALA A 121 7.00 10.36 1.24
CA ALA A 121 8.25 11.05 0.87
C ALA A 121 8.02 12.08 -0.27
N HIS A 122 7.04 12.97 -0.09
CA HIS A 122 6.63 13.99 -1.05
C HIS A 122 7.37 15.30 -0.76
N THR A 123 8.27 15.70 -1.66
CA THR A 123 9.16 16.86 -1.48
C THR A 123 8.45 18.15 -1.03
N PRO A 124 7.26 18.53 -1.56
CA PRO A 124 6.50 19.68 -1.04
C PRO A 124 6.20 19.62 0.45
N PHE A 125 5.81 18.45 0.97
CA PHE A 125 5.48 18.27 2.39
C PHE A 125 6.74 18.34 3.25
N ILE A 126 7.76 17.54 2.92
CA ILE A 126 9.02 17.51 3.64
C ILE A 126 9.63 18.92 3.72
N LYS A 127 9.71 19.62 2.58
CA LYS A 127 10.25 20.99 2.52
C LYS A 127 9.42 21.98 3.34
N ALA A 128 8.10 21.89 3.32
CA ALA A 128 7.20 22.78 4.05
C ALA A 128 7.38 22.63 5.56
N ILE A 129 7.34 21.40 6.06
CA ILE A 129 7.48 21.07 7.48
C ILE A 129 8.88 21.41 7.97
N SER A 130 9.93 21.02 7.25
CA SER A 130 11.33 21.29 7.62
C SER A 130 11.65 22.80 7.73
N LYS A 131 11.05 23.63 6.86
CA LYS A 131 11.22 25.09 6.93
C LYS A 131 10.57 25.72 8.17
N ILE A 132 9.56 25.09 8.72
CA ILE A 132 8.90 25.53 9.96
C ILE A 132 9.67 24.99 11.16
N LYS A 133 10.03 23.70 11.15
CA LYS A 133 10.82 23.07 12.19
C LYS A 133 12.14 23.81 12.49
N ASN A 134 12.81 24.37 11.50
CA ASN A 134 14.02 25.18 11.70
C ASN A 134 13.81 26.42 12.60
N LYS A 135 12.55 26.80 12.89
CA LYS A 135 12.19 27.97 13.67
C LYS A 135 11.31 27.67 14.88
N THR A 136 10.93 26.40 15.04
CA THR A 136 9.96 25.96 16.05
C THR A 136 10.35 24.56 16.52
N GLU A 137 10.32 24.33 17.81
CA GLU A 137 10.52 23.00 18.36
C GLU A 137 9.29 22.13 18.02
N LEU A 138 9.50 21.08 17.27
CA LEU A 138 8.51 20.06 16.92
C LEU A 138 9.18 18.75 16.53
N ASN A 139 8.51 17.64 16.74
CA ASN A 139 8.93 16.33 16.28
C ASN A 139 8.37 16.04 14.88
N PHE A 140 9.23 15.67 13.94
CA PHE A 140 8.84 15.39 12.57
C PHE A 140 9.10 13.93 12.20
N HIS A 141 8.04 13.16 12.02
CA HIS A 141 8.06 11.77 11.58
C HIS A 141 7.65 11.66 10.10
N LEU A 142 8.38 10.84 9.34
CA LEU A 142 8.10 10.63 7.92
C LEU A 142 7.76 9.17 7.62
N ILE A 143 6.58 8.93 7.07
CA ILE A 143 6.17 7.63 6.55
C ILE A 143 6.56 7.55 5.08
N VAL A 144 7.34 6.53 4.72
CA VAL A 144 7.85 6.30 3.36
C VAL A 144 7.29 4.98 2.82
N PRO A 145 6.11 5.00 2.16
CA PRO A 145 5.50 3.77 1.63
C PRO A 145 6.21 3.25 0.38
N ASP A 146 6.86 4.13 -0.36
CA ASP A 146 7.59 3.80 -1.59
C ASP A 146 8.87 4.63 -1.68
N LEU A 147 9.93 4.05 -2.20
CA LEU A 147 11.14 4.80 -2.49
C LEU A 147 10.90 5.70 -3.71
N PRO A 148 11.22 7.01 -3.62
CA PRO A 148 10.94 7.96 -4.70
C PRO A 148 11.51 7.56 -6.06
N GLN A 149 12.64 6.85 -6.08
CA GLN A 149 13.29 6.36 -7.30
C GLN A 149 12.49 5.28 -8.05
N TYR A 150 11.63 4.53 -7.35
CA TYR A 150 10.83 3.45 -7.93
C TYR A 150 9.34 3.81 -8.12
N MET A 151 8.92 5.03 -7.75
CA MET A 151 7.51 5.45 -7.87
C MET A 151 6.98 5.56 -9.32
N ASN A 152 7.86 5.60 -10.35
CA ASN A 152 7.47 5.67 -11.75
C ASN A 152 8.27 4.66 -12.57
N LEU A 153 7.75 3.44 -12.67
CA LEU A 153 8.30 2.35 -13.47
C LEU A 153 7.79 2.35 -14.93
N ALA A 154 7.24 3.47 -15.42
CA ALA A 154 6.83 3.59 -16.81
C ALA A 154 8.05 3.45 -17.74
N SER A 155 7.95 2.56 -18.72
CA SER A 155 9.03 2.10 -19.60
C SER A 155 9.59 3.18 -20.55
N LYS A 156 9.00 4.36 -20.63
CA LYS A 156 9.50 5.47 -21.46
C LYS A 156 9.37 6.80 -20.71
N THR A 157 10.46 7.20 -20.04
CA THR A 157 10.58 8.52 -19.42
C THR A 157 11.53 9.39 -20.21
N SER A 158 11.18 10.68 -20.42
CA SER A 158 12.02 11.63 -21.17
C SER A 158 13.25 12.03 -20.35
N ILE A 159 14.33 12.45 -21.03
CA ILE A 159 15.54 13.01 -20.41
C ILE A 159 15.18 14.18 -19.48
N LEU A 160 14.24 15.01 -19.89
CA LEU A 160 13.73 16.14 -19.11
C LEU A 160 13.08 15.68 -17.79
N TYR A 161 12.37 14.58 -17.80
CA TYR A 161 11.80 13.97 -16.59
C TYR A 161 12.91 13.53 -15.61
N HIS A 162 13.96 12.87 -16.09
CA HIS A 162 15.09 12.45 -15.24
C HIS A 162 15.83 13.65 -14.64
N PHE A 163 15.97 14.73 -15.40
CA PHE A 163 16.59 15.97 -14.93
C PHE A 163 15.77 16.59 -13.77
N PHE A 164 14.46 16.80 -13.96
CA PHE A 164 13.60 17.33 -12.89
C PHE A 164 13.53 16.41 -11.68
N LYS A 165 13.49 15.09 -11.88
CA LYS A 165 13.50 14.12 -10.79
C LYS A 165 14.81 14.18 -10.00
N SER A 166 15.95 14.34 -10.65
CA SER A 166 17.25 14.51 -9.98
C SER A 166 17.29 15.77 -9.11
N ILE A 167 16.74 16.88 -9.60
CA ILE A 167 16.60 18.12 -8.81
C ILE A 167 15.70 17.89 -7.61
N ASP A 168 14.55 17.25 -7.80
CA ASP A 168 13.59 16.97 -6.74
C ASP A 168 14.23 16.11 -5.64
N LEU A 169 14.95 15.05 -6.00
CA LEU A 169 15.69 14.20 -5.06
C LEU A 169 16.77 14.97 -4.29
N ARG A 170 17.51 15.88 -4.94
CA ARG A 170 18.49 16.72 -4.26
C ARG A 170 17.83 17.66 -3.24
N ILE A 171 16.70 18.26 -3.61
CA ILE A 171 15.91 19.10 -2.71
C ILE A 171 15.41 18.26 -1.54
N GLN A 172 14.83 17.09 -1.81
CA GLN A 172 14.33 16.18 -0.79
C GLN A 172 15.44 15.80 0.20
N ASN A 173 16.59 15.33 -0.27
CA ASN A 173 17.73 14.94 0.56
C ASN A 173 18.23 16.07 1.47
N LYS A 174 18.19 17.32 1.00
CA LYS A 174 18.55 18.48 1.82
C LYS A 174 17.62 18.61 3.04
N TYR A 175 16.33 18.37 2.87
CA TYR A 175 15.33 18.55 3.93
C TYR A 175 15.09 17.29 4.80
N LEU A 176 15.48 16.10 4.33
CA LEU A 176 15.42 14.87 5.12
C LEU A 176 16.25 14.93 6.40
N LYS A 177 17.27 15.77 6.45
CA LYS A 177 18.08 16.02 7.66
C LYS A 177 17.24 16.53 8.83
N GLN A 178 16.10 17.15 8.57
CA GLN A 178 15.18 17.69 9.60
C GLN A 178 14.13 16.69 10.08
N VAL A 179 14.03 15.53 9.44
CA VAL A 179 13.17 14.44 9.90
C VAL A 179 13.80 13.79 11.12
N ASP A 180 13.04 13.49 12.16
CA ASP A 180 13.55 12.89 13.40
C ASP A 180 13.47 11.38 13.36
N SER A 181 12.42 10.84 12.78
CA SER A 181 12.21 9.40 12.68
C SER A 181 11.43 8.99 11.45
N PHE A 182 11.50 7.70 11.10
CA PHE A 182 10.92 7.17 9.86
C PHE A 182 10.06 5.93 10.10
N THR A 183 9.06 5.74 9.23
CA THR A 183 8.39 4.46 9.05
C THR A 183 8.58 4.00 7.60
N PHE A 184 9.03 2.76 7.43
CA PHE A 184 9.21 2.11 6.13
C PHE A 184 8.28 0.90 5.99
N LEU A 185 8.02 0.44 4.75
CA LEU A 185 7.30 -0.81 4.51
C LEU A 185 8.20 -2.04 4.64
N THR A 186 9.49 -1.90 4.38
CA THR A 186 10.48 -3.00 4.51
C THR A 186 11.76 -2.49 5.15
N ASP A 187 12.49 -3.39 5.82
CA ASP A 187 13.79 -3.06 6.43
C ASP A 187 14.82 -2.62 5.38
N MET A 188 14.79 -3.23 4.19
CA MET A 188 15.69 -2.88 3.09
C MET A 188 15.55 -1.42 2.63
N MET A 189 14.38 -0.80 2.84
CA MET A 189 14.19 0.62 2.53
C MET A 189 15.07 1.53 3.40
N SER A 190 15.29 1.18 4.68
CA SER A 190 16.13 1.96 5.59
C SER A 190 17.58 2.01 5.13
N LYS A 191 18.07 0.93 4.50
CA LYS A 191 19.42 0.82 3.94
C LYS A 191 19.60 1.62 2.64
N LYS A 192 18.53 1.78 1.87
CA LYS A 192 18.56 2.49 0.58
C LYS A 192 18.21 3.97 0.74
N TYR A 193 17.37 4.31 1.72
CA TYR A 193 16.94 5.67 1.99
C TYR A 193 17.90 6.34 2.98
N ASN A 194 18.32 7.57 2.71
CA ASN A 194 19.27 8.25 3.58
C ASN A 194 18.60 8.75 4.87
N ILE A 195 18.68 7.96 5.94
CA ILE A 195 18.06 8.24 7.24
C ILE A 195 18.97 8.97 8.23
N TYR A 196 20.24 9.25 7.86
CA TYR A 196 21.19 9.97 8.72
C TYR A 196 21.31 9.40 10.16
N ASN A 197 21.34 8.08 10.31
CA ASN A 197 21.39 7.34 11.58
C ASN A 197 20.20 7.62 12.53
N LYS A 198 19.07 8.04 11.99
CA LYS A 198 17.87 8.31 12.79
C LYS A 198 17.04 7.04 13.04
N SER A 199 16.22 7.09 14.07
CA SER A 199 15.32 6.00 14.42
C SER A 199 14.32 5.70 13.32
N TYR A 200 14.02 4.43 13.12
CA TYR A 200 12.97 4.01 12.21
C TYR A 200 12.22 2.79 12.74
N THR A 201 11.05 2.57 12.17
CA THR A 201 10.26 1.35 12.36
C THR A 201 9.77 0.80 11.04
N VAL A 202 9.48 -0.50 11.02
CA VAL A 202 8.91 -1.18 9.84
C VAL A 202 7.44 -1.48 10.07
N VAL A 203 6.61 -0.99 9.15
CA VAL A 203 5.17 -1.22 9.10
C VAL A 203 4.84 -1.56 7.65
N GLU A 204 4.87 -2.83 7.33
CA GLU A 204 4.71 -3.36 5.97
C GLU A 204 3.29 -3.19 5.41
N GLY A 205 2.35 -2.96 6.28
CA GLY A 205 0.93 -2.74 6.01
C GLY A 205 0.12 -3.00 7.26
N MET A 206 -1.19 -2.88 7.14
CA MET A 206 -2.10 -3.15 8.26
C MET A 206 -3.46 -3.61 7.77
N ILE A 207 -4.12 -4.38 8.62
CA ILE A 207 -5.47 -4.88 8.39
C ILE A 207 -6.46 -4.26 9.37
N ASP A 208 -7.71 -4.19 8.96
CA ASP A 208 -8.83 -3.86 9.83
C ASP A 208 -9.50 -5.16 10.30
N LYS A 209 -9.28 -5.51 11.56
CA LYS A 209 -9.86 -6.72 12.16
C LYS A 209 -11.39 -6.72 12.18
N ASP A 210 -12.01 -5.55 12.09
CA ASP A 210 -13.46 -5.38 12.14
C ASP A 210 -14.11 -5.68 10.78
N ASN A 211 -13.33 -5.73 9.70
CA ASN A 211 -13.77 -6.10 8.36
C ASN A 211 -13.91 -7.64 8.18
N LYS A 212 -14.47 -8.33 9.18
CA LYS A 212 -14.79 -9.75 9.06
C LYS A 212 -15.93 -9.92 8.07
N VAL A 213 -15.61 -10.33 6.85
CA VAL A 213 -16.63 -10.80 5.92
C VAL A 213 -17.03 -12.23 6.33
N LYS A 214 -18.33 -12.46 6.42
CA LYS A 214 -18.86 -13.80 6.68
C LYS A 214 -18.42 -14.72 5.54
N SER A 215 -17.70 -15.77 5.87
CA SER A 215 -17.40 -16.85 4.94
C SER A 215 -18.72 -17.38 4.37
N THR A 216 -18.89 -17.32 3.08
CA THR A 216 -19.99 -17.99 2.41
C THR A 216 -19.58 -19.44 2.16
N ASN A 217 -20.08 -20.35 3.01
CA ASN A 217 -19.89 -21.79 2.89
C ASN A 217 -20.71 -22.37 1.71
N LEU A 218 -20.39 -22.01 0.49
CA LEU A 218 -20.99 -22.58 -0.70
C LEU A 218 -19.90 -22.84 -1.75
N GLN A 219 -19.09 -23.88 -1.56
CA GLN A 219 -18.17 -24.30 -2.61
C GLN A 219 -18.36 -25.77 -2.99
N GLN A 220 -18.87 -25.95 -4.21
CA GLN A 220 -18.77 -27.21 -4.95
C GLN A 220 -17.49 -27.28 -5.80
N GLU A 221 -16.84 -26.12 -6.10
CA GLU A 221 -15.64 -26.07 -6.94
C GLU A 221 -14.40 -25.67 -6.13
N LYS A 222 -13.27 -26.35 -6.37
CA LYS A 222 -11.97 -26.02 -5.80
C LYS A 222 -11.32 -24.88 -6.61
N LEU A 223 -11.14 -23.71 -5.99
CA LEU A 223 -10.68 -22.50 -6.65
C LEU A 223 -9.32 -22.03 -6.13
N LEU A 224 -8.37 -21.86 -7.05
CA LEU A 224 -7.16 -21.06 -6.86
C LEU A 224 -7.44 -19.64 -7.35
N VAL A 225 -7.30 -18.61 -6.49
CA VAL A 225 -7.78 -17.26 -6.82
C VAL A 225 -6.66 -16.23 -6.76
N TYR A 226 -6.53 -15.43 -7.82
CA TYR A 226 -5.72 -14.22 -7.88
C TYR A 226 -6.57 -12.99 -8.19
N THR A 227 -6.44 -11.96 -7.37
CA THR A 227 -7.06 -10.65 -7.62
C THR A 227 -6.01 -9.54 -7.55
N GLY A 228 -5.73 -8.85 -8.64
CA GLY A 228 -4.69 -7.82 -8.59
C GLY A 228 -4.33 -7.23 -9.94
N THR A 229 -3.16 -6.59 -9.98
CA THR A 229 -2.62 -6.01 -11.22
C THR A 229 -2.05 -7.11 -12.10
N LEU A 230 -2.49 -7.15 -13.36
CA LEU A 230 -2.17 -8.19 -14.33
C LEU A 230 -1.01 -7.74 -15.24
N GLU A 231 0.19 -7.66 -14.67
CA GLU A 231 1.43 -7.39 -15.41
C GLU A 231 2.30 -8.64 -15.47
N GLU A 232 2.92 -8.91 -16.63
CA GLU A 232 3.77 -10.10 -16.81
C GLU A 232 4.88 -10.18 -15.77
N LYS A 233 5.52 -9.04 -15.45
CA LYS A 233 6.55 -8.93 -14.43
C LYS A 233 6.08 -9.28 -13.00
N TYR A 234 4.79 -9.47 -12.78
CA TYR A 234 4.25 -9.95 -11.50
C TYR A 234 3.98 -11.46 -11.49
N GLY A 235 4.53 -12.22 -12.44
CA GLY A 235 4.51 -13.67 -12.45
C GLY A 235 3.18 -14.32 -12.86
N ILE A 236 2.19 -13.53 -13.28
CA ILE A 236 0.86 -14.08 -13.62
C ILE A 236 0.92 -15.07 -14.80
N MET A 237 1.82 -14.86 -15.75
CA MET A 237 1.96 -15.78 -16.87
C MET A 237 2.56 -17.11 -16.45
N ASN A 238 3.55 -17.12 -15.53
CA ASN A 238 4.12 -18.35 -14.97
C ASN A 238 3.06 -19.18 -14.24
N LEU A 239 2.17 -18.50 -13.47
CA LEU A 239 1.06 -19.18 -12.80
C LEU A 239 0.08 -19.81 -13.81
N ILE A 240 -0.23 -19.11 -14.89
CA ILE A 240 -1.07 -19.63 -15.97
C ILE A 240 -0.42 -20.83 -16.66
N ASP A 241 0.89 -20.76 -16.91
CA ASP A 241 1.62 -21.86 -17.52
C ASP A 241 1.69 -23.08 -16.59
N ALA A 242 1.81 -22.87 -15.26
CA ALA A 242 1.73 -23.93 -14.27
C ALA A 242 0.40 -24.70 -14.32
N MET A 243 -0.72 -24.04 -14.61
CA MET A 243 -2.04 -24.69 -14.70
C MET A 243 -2.13 -25.77 -15.78
N GLN A 244 -1.21 -25.80 -16.75
CA GLN A 244 -1.14 -26.88 -17.74
C GLN A 244 -0.65 -28.20 -17.14
N TYR A 245 0.13 -28.14 -16.08
CA TYR A 245 0.74 -29.28 -15.39
C TYR A 245 -0.05 -29.71 -14.14
N VAL A 246 -0.94 -28.85 -13.62
CA VAL A 246 -1.80 -29.17 -12.48
C VAL A 246 -2.72 -30.34 -12.83
N LYS A 247 -2.69 -31.41 -12.00
CA LYS A 247 -3.46 -32.64 -12.15
C LYS A 247 -4.81 -32.57 -11.44
N SER A 248 -4.88 -31.83 -10.35
CA SER A 248 -6.11 -31.64 -9.56
C SER A 248 -7.21 -30.98 -10.40
N ASP A 249 -8.46 -31.35 -10.14
CA ASP A 249 -9.63 -30.72 -10.75
C ASP A 249 -9.94 -29.42 -10.04
N ILE A 250 -9.29 -28.36 -10.51
CA ILE A 250 -9.38 -27.00 -9.95
C ILE A 250 -9.46 -25.95 -11.05
N LYS A 251 -9.97 -24.78 -10.70
CA LYS A 251 -9.95 -23.61 -11.58
C LYS A 251 -9.10 -22.49 -10.99
N LEU A 252 -8.29 -21.86 -11.86
CA LEU A 252 -7.60 -20.60 -11.56
C LEU A 252 -8.52 -19.43 -11.95
N VAL A 253 -9.05 -18.74 -10.96
CA VAL A 253 -9.85 -17.52 -11.14
C VAL A 253 -8.93 -16.31 -11.10
N ILE A 254 -8.94 -15.51 -12.15
CA ILE A 254 -8.10 -14.31 -12.29
C ILE A 254 -8.99 -13.08 -12.41
N CYS A 255 -8.77 -12.09 -11.52
CA CYS A 255 -9.50 -10.82 -11.56
C CYS A 255 -8.54 -9.64 -11.53
N GLY A 256 -8.82 -8.64 -12.37
CA GLY A 256 -8.03 -7.42 -12.40
C GLY A 256 -7.81 -6.86 -13.79
N MET A 257 -6.84 -5.93 -13.87
CA MET A 257 -6.45 -5.25 -15.10
C MET A 257 -4.93 -5.08 -15.18
N GLY A 258 -4.41 -4.95 -16.39
CA GLY A 258 -2.98 -4.73 -16.64
C GLY A 258 -2.57 -5.07 -18.05
N GLY A 259 -1.28 -4.98 -18.35
CA GLY A 259 -0.72 -5.21 -19.68
C GLY A 259 -0.88 -6.66 -20.18
N ALA A 260 -0.99 -7.64 -19.27
CA ALA A 260 -1.12 -9.06 -19.63
C ALA A 260 -2.54 -9.49 -20.00
N VAL A 261 -3.57 -8.64 -19.88
CA VAL A 261 -4.99 -9.02 -20.05
C VAL A 261 -5.28 -9.72 -21.38
N ASN A 262 -4.71 -9.26 -22.48
CA ASN A 262 -4.96 -9.88 -23.78
C ASN A 262 -4.44 -11.33 -23.85
N LYS A 263 -3.24 -11.57 -23.32
CA LYS A 263 -2.67 -12.94 -23.23
C LYS A 263 -3.49 -13.82 -22.30
N ILE A 264 -3.94 -13.28 -21.17
CA ILE A 264 -4.79 -14.00 -20.20
C ILE A 264 -6.11 -14.42 -20.85
N LYS A 265 -6.78 -13.52 -21.58
CA LYS A 265 -8.02 -13.83 -22.30
C LYS A 265 -7.81 -14.94 -23.35
N GLU A 266 -6.69 -14.92 -24.04
CA GLU A 266 -6.34 -15.97 -25.00
C GLU A 266 -6.20 -17.33 -24.31
N ARG A 267 -5.42 -17.39 -23.21
CA ARG A 267 -5.24 -18.61 -22.42
C ARG A 267 -6.55 -19.11 -21.78
N SER A 268 -7.40 -18.22 -21.31
CA SER A 268 -8.71 -18.57 -20.76
C SER A 268 -9.67 -19.17 -21.81
N ARG A 269 -9.54 -18.79 -23.07
CA ARG A 269 -10.32 -19.41 -24.17
C ARG A 269 -9.82 -20.82 -24.53
N LEU A 270 -8.53 -21.09 -24.31
CA LEU A 270 -7.87 -22.35 -24.66
C LEU A 270 -7.92 -23.38 -23.54
N SER A 271 -8.27 -23.00 -22.32
CA SER A 271 -8.26 -23.88 -21.16
C SER A 271 -9.47 -23.63 -20.26
N ASN A 272 -10.23 -24.67 -19.98
CA ASN A 272 -11.34 -24.65 -19.03
C ASN A 272 -10.90 -24.50 -17.55
N LYS A 273 -9.60 -24.66 -17.29
CA LYS A 273 -9.00 -24.45 -15.95
C LYS A 273 -8.74 -22.98 -15.62
N ILE A 274 -8.87 -22.05 -16.59
CA ILE A 274 -8.57 -20.63 -16.41
C ILE A 274 -9.82 -19.80 -16.61
N ASP A 275 -10.26 -19.11 -15.56
CA ASP A 275 -11.44 -18.26 -15.55
C ASP A 275 -11.03 -16.79 -15.31
N TYR A 276 -11.02 -15.97 -16.38
CA TYR A 276 -10.75 -14.55 -16.28
C TYR A 276 -12.04 -13.74 -16.17
N ARG A 277 -12.27 -13.13 -14.99
CA ARG A 277 -13.50 -12.38 -14.66
C ARG A 277 -13.41 -10.87 -14.88
N GLY A 278 -12.26 -10.35 -15.35
CA GLY A 278 -12.10 -8.92 -15.59
C GLY A 278 -11.92 -8.09 -14.33
N ILE A 279 -12.32 -6.82 -14.40
CA ILE A 279 -12.26 -5.87 -13.28
C ILE A 279 -13.51 -6.05 -12.43
N LEU A 280 -13.31 -6.22 -11.15
CA LEU A 280 -14.37 -6.35 -10.15
C LEU A 280 -14.49 -5.08 -9.30
N SER A 281 -15.68 -4.78 -8.85
CA SER A 281 -15.90 -3.84 -7.75
C SER A 281 -15.26 -4.37 -6.47
N TYR A 282 -15.11 -3.50 -5.47
CA TYR A 282 -14.55 -3.90 -4.16
C TYR A 282 -15.32 -5.08 -3.53
N ASN A 283 -16.65 -5.02 -3.52
CA ASN A 283 -17.49 -6.06 -2.94
C ASN A 283 -17.43 -7.39 -3.72
N GLU A 284 -17.39 -7.32 -5.05
CA GLU A 284 -17.21 -8.50 -5.89
C GLU A 284 -15.83 -9.14 -5.70
N SER A 285 -14.78 -8.32 -5.58
CA SER A 285 -13.42 -8.81 -5.28
C SER A 285 -13.36 -9.55 -3.95
N ILE A 286 -14.01 -9.00 -2.92
CA ILE A 286 -14.16 -9.65 -1.61
C ILE A 286 -14.91 -10.99 -1.73
N ALA A 287 -16.02 -11.02 -2.44
CA ALA A 287 -16.80 -12.24 -2.64
C ALA A 287 -15.98 -13.34 -3.33
N VAL A 288 -15.22 -12.99 -4.37
CA VAL A 288 -14.34 -13.93 -5.08
C VAL A 288 -13.20 -14.42 -4.18
N GLN A 289 -12.56 -13.54 -3.42
CA GLN A 289 -11.48 -13.93 -2.49
C GLN A 289 -12.01 -14.86 -1.38
N SER A 290 -13.17 -14.54 -0.80
CA SER A 290 -13.78 -15.37 0.25
C SER A 290 -14.22 -16.75 -0.26
N SER A 291 -14.53 -16.87 -1.56
CA SER A 291 -14.89 -18.16 -2.19
C SER A 291 -13.68 -19.01 -2.57
N ALA A 292 -12.45 -18.52 -2.44
CA ALA A 292 -11.25 -19.29 -2.76
C ALA A 292 -11.07 -20.52 -1.88
N THR A 293 -10.52 -21.61 -2.41
CA THR A 293 -9.93 -22.70 -1.64
C THR A 293 -8.52 -22.31 -1.21
N VAL A 294 -7.73 -21.75 -2.15
CA VAL A 294 -6.39 -21.20 -1.92
C VAL A 294 -6.30 -19.84 -2.61
N LEU A 295 -5.73 -18.86 -1.93
CA LEU A 295 -5.41 -17.55 -2.50
C LEU A 295 -3.94 -17.54 -2.96
N VAL A 296 -3.66 -16.97 -4.14
CA VAL A 296 -2.31 -16.99 -4.69
C VAL A 296 -1.83 -15.60 -5.09
N ASN A 297 -0.57 -15.29 -4.77
CA ASN A 297 0.11 -14.10 -5.24
C ASN A 297 1.42 -14.51 -5.96
N PRO A 298 1.42 -14.58 -7.30
CA PRO A 298 2.53 -15.13 -8.08
C PRO A 298 3.69 -14.15 -8.27
N ARG A 299 3.72 -13.01 -7.55
CA ARG A 299 4.75 -11.99 -7.72
C ARG A 299 6.12 -12.52 -7.33
N THR A 300 7.08 -12.45 -8.26
CA THR A 300 8.44 -12.95 -8.10
C THR A 300 9.43 -11.87 -7.66
N ASN A 301 10.65 -12.30 -7.31
CA ASN A 301 11.73 -11.43 -6.81
C ASN A 301 12.66 -10.89 -7.91
N ASN A 302 12.27 -11.03 -9.19
CA ASN A 302 13.13 -10.73 -10.35
C ASN A 302 13.42 -9.23 -10.54
N GLU A 303 12.65 -8.37 -9.93
CA GLU A 303 12.77 -6.93 -10.07
C GLU A 303 13.42 -6.31 -8.82
N GLU A 304 14.41 -5.44 -8.97
CA GLU A 304 15.11 -4.81 -7.83
C GLU A 304 14.15 -4.12 -6.84
N TYR A 305 13.06 -3.54 -7.33
CA TYR A 305 12.12 -2.83 -6.47
C TYR A 305 11.34 -3.74 -5.50
N THR A 306 11.28 -5.05 -5.75
CA THR A 306 10.59 -6.01 -4.86
C THR A 306 11.21 -6.07 -3.48
N LYS A 307 12.52 -5.82 -3.36
CA LYS A 307 13.25 -5.71 -2.09
C LYS A 307 12.71 -4.56 -1.20
N TYR A 308 12.16 -3.53 -1.84
CA TYR A 308 11.70 -2.31 -1.19
C TYR A 308 10.19 -2.20 -1.13
N SER A 309 9.46 -3.27 -1.38
CA SER A 309 8.01 -3.25 -1.37
C SER A 309 7.46 -4.51 -0.72
N PHE A 310 6.44 -4.34 0.11
CA PHE A 310 5.67 -5.45 0.64
C PHE A 310 4.43 -5.68 -0.24
N PRO A 311 4.11 -6.93 -0.61
CA PRO A 311 2.93 -7.23 -1.41
C PRO A 311 1.66 -7.15 -0.57
N SER A 312 1.02 -5.98 -0.53
CA SER A 312 -0.17 -5.70 0.29
C SER A 312 -1.32 -6.71 0.08
N LYS A 313 -1.36 -7.38 -1.08
CA LYS A 313 -2.33 -8.45 -1.35
C LYS A 313 -2.16 -9.65 -0.41
N ASN A 314 -0.95 -9.95 0.04
CA ASN A 314 -0.75 -11.03 1.00
C ASN A 314 -1.53 -10.74 2.30
N LEU A 315 -1.45 -9.52 2.83
CA LEU A 315 -2.21 -9.12 4.03
C LEU A 315 -3.73 -9.17 3.79
N GLU A 316 -4.18 -8.73 2.62
CA GLU A 316 -5.60 -8.79 2.25
C GLU A 316 -6.08 -10.24 2.21
N TYR A 317 -5.30 -11.15 1.61
CA TYR A 317 -5.62 -12.57 1.49
C TYR A 317 -5.62 -13.29 2.85
N MET A 318 -4.71 -12.92 3.75
CA MET A 318 -4.63 -13.50 5.09
C MET A 318 -5.90 -13.28 5.93
N MET A 319 -6.84 -12.43 5.50
CA MET A 319 -8.08 -12.16 6.22
C MET A 319 -9.21 -13.17 5.96
N TRP A 320 -9.02 -14.14 5.06
CA TRP A 320 -10.09 -14.99 4.55
C TRP A 320 -10.15 -16.40 5.16
N ASN A 321 -9.35 -16.74 6.15
CA ASN A 321 -9.20 -18.12 6.69
C ASN A 321 -8.89 -19.13 5.58
N LYS A 322 -8.08 -18.74 4.60
CA LYS A 322 -7.64 -19.57 3.49
C LYS A 322 -6.13 -19.64 3.45
N PRO A 323 -5.54 -20.74 2.98
CA PRO A 323 -4.11 -20.78 2.67
C PRO A 323 -3.74 -19.69 1.66
N VAL A 324 -2.60 -19.06 1.89
CA VAL A 324 -2.05 -18.04 0.99
C VAL A 324 -0.74 -18.54 0.41
N LEU A 325 -0.72 -18.73 -0.90
CA LEU A 325 0.41 -19.20 -1.67
C LEU A 325 1.09 -17.99 -2.35
N ALA A 326 2.41 -17.85 -2.19
CA ALA A 326 3.16 -16.70 -2.70
C ALA A 326 4.61 -17.08 -3.03
N PHE A 327 5.39 -16.13 -3.54
CA PHE A 327 6.85 -16.22 -3.51
C PHE A 327 7.39 -15.45 -2.29
N LYS A 328 8.48 -15.97 -1.68
CA LYS A 328 9.22 -15.23 -0.66
C LYS A 328 9.98 -14.08 -1.33
N LEU A 329 9.45 -12.87 -1.21
CA LEU A 329 10.14 -11.66 -1.65
C LEU A 329 11.08 -11.16 -0.56
N ASP A 330 12.21 -10.54 -0.95
CA ASP A 330 13.18 -9.94 -0.02
C ASP A 330 12.56 -8.89 0.92
N GLY A 331 11.42 -8.31 0.52
CA GLY A 331 10.67 -7.36 1.34
C GLY A 331 9.68 -7.97 2.33
N ILE A 332 9.55 -9.32 2.36
CA ILE A 332 8.65 -10.02 3.30
C ILE A 332 9.47 -10.42 4.53
N PRO A 333 9.12 -9.93 5.75
CA PRO A 333 9.79 -10.34 6.99
C PRO A 333 9.68 -11.84 7.27
N ASP A 334 10.68 -12.41 7.95
CA ASP A 334 10.72 -13.85 8.26
C ASP A 334 9.58 -14.33 9.16
N GLU A 335 8.97 -13.42 9.92
CA GLU A 335 7.79 -13.74 10.75
C GLU A 335 6.58 -14.25 9.95
N TYR A 336 6.57 -14.09 8.62
CA TYR A 336 5.54 -14.63 7.73
C TYR A 336 5.80 -16.07 7.27
N ASP A 337 6.99 -16.62 7.50
CA ASP A 337 7.40 -17.91 6.96
C ASP A 337 6.61 -19.10 7.56
N GLU A 338 6.07 -18.93 8.78
CA GLU A 338 5.24 -19.93 9.43
C GLU A 338 3.77 -19.90 8.98
N VAL A 339 3.35 -18.85 8.24
CA VAL A 339 1.94 -18.61 7.94
C VAL A 339 1.63 -18.38 6.46
N LEU A 340 2.64 -18.15 5.63
CA LEU A 340 2.52 -18.14 4.17
C LEU A 340 3.16 -19.40 3.60
N ILE A 341 2.61 -19.91 2.52
CA ILE A 341 3.16 -21.02 1.77
C ILE A 341 3.92 -20.43 0.58
N TYR A 342 5.17 -20.84 0.39
CA TYR A 342 5.99 -20.25 -0.67
C TYR A 342 6.27 -21.25 -1.79
N PHE A 343 6.24 -20.74 -3.03
CA PHE A 343 6.84 -21.43 -4.15
C PHE A 343 8.35 -21.41 -3.99
N ASP A 344 8.99 -22.57 -4.18
CA ASP A 344 10.45 -22.71 -4.14
C ASP A 344 11.10 -22.33 -5.47
N SER A 345 10.33 -22.38 -6.57
CA SER A 345 10.80 -22.18 -7.93
C SER A 345 9.78 -21.48 -8.79
N GLU A 346 10.25 -20.70 -9.79
CA GLU A 346 9.42 -20.09 -10.83
C GLU A 346 9.14 -21.08 -12.00
N ASN A 347 9.65 -22.30 -11.94
CA ASN A 347 9.37 -23.31 -12.94
C ASN A 347 7.88 -23.71 -12.86
N PRO A 348 7.14 -23.67 -13.97
CA PRO A 348 5.72 -24.02 -13.98
C PRO A 348 5.39 -25.43 -13.48
N MET A 349 6.28 -26.41 -13.68
CA MET A 349 6.06 -27.78 -13.20
C MET A 349 6.17 -27.86 -11.67
N ASP A 350 7.20 -27.24 -11.10
CA ASP A 350 7.40 -27.21 -9.64
C ASP A 350 6.26 -26.46 -8.95
N MET A 351 5.81 -25.36 -9.58
CA MET A 351 4.64 -24.61 -9.10
C MET A 351 3.38 -25.47 -9.12
N ALA A 352 3.17 -26.26 -10.18
CA ALA A 352 2.04 -27.17 -10.30
C ALA A 352 2.07 -28.28 -9.25
N GLU A 353 3.23 -28.85 -8.94
CA GLU A 353 3.38 -29.88 -7.89
C GLU A 353 2.99 -29.35 -6.52
N LEU A 354 3.41 -28.13 -6.17
CA LEU A 354 3.02 -27.49 -4.92
C LEU A 354 1.51 -27.17 -4.88
N ILE A 355 0.95 -26.68 -5.98
CA ILE A 355 -0.49 -26.45 -6.10
C ILE A 355 -1.24 -27.78 -5.88
N ASP A 356 -0.87 -28.85 -6.58
CA ASP A 356 -1.49 -30.17 -6.43
C ASP A 356 -1.41 -30.70 -5.00
N SER A 357 -0.25 -30.55 -4.35
CA SER A 357 -0.04 -30.97 -2.96
C SER A 357 -1.00 -30.26 -1.98
N LEU A 358 -1.28 -29.00 -2.23
CA LEU A 358 -2.24 -28.23 -1.42
C LEU A 358 -3.68 -28.72 -1.68
N PHE A 359 -4.06 -28.91 -2.93
CA PHE A 359 -5.42 -29.31 -3.27
C PHE A 359 -5.75 -30.80 -3.01
N GLN A 360 -4.72 -31.62 -2.67
CA GLN A 360 -4.86 -32.98 -2.16
C GLN A 360 -5.13 -33.03 -0.64
N LYS A 361 -4.88 -31.93 0.09
CA LYS A 361 -5.20 -31.84 1.52
C LYS A 361 -6.69 -31.89 1.76
N THR A 362 -7.06 -32.34 2.97
CA THR A 362 -8.46 -32.33 3.40
C THR A 362 -8.93 -30.88 3.65
N ASP A 363 -10.24 -30.67 3.66
CA ASP A 363 -10.81 -29.35 3.94
C ASP A 363 -10.44 -28.88 5.36
N GLU A 364 -10.33 -29.80 6.33
CA GLU A 364 -9.92 -29.49 7.70
C GLU A 364 -8.45 -29.02 7.76
N GLU A 365 -7.55 -29.66 7.01
CA GLU A 365 -6.14 -29.24 6.92
C GLU A 365 -6.01 -27.85 6.30
N LEU A 366 -6.73 -27.58 5.21
CA LEU A 366 -6.74 -26.27 4.56
C LEU A 366 -7.34 -25.18 5.45
N GLN A 367 -8.41 -25.49 6.18
CA GLN A 367 -9.00 -24.57 7.14
C GLN A 367 -8.05 -24.25 8.29
N GLU A 368 -7.32 -25.26 8.82
CA GLU A 368 -6.35 -25.03 9.89
C GLU A 368 -5.18 -24.15 9.44
N ILE A 369 -4.66 -24.36 8.23
CA ILE A 369 -3.64 -23.48 7.63
C ILE A 369 -4.19 -22.06 7.51
N GLY A 370 -5.37 -21.89 6.93
CA GLY A 370 -6.00 -20.59 6.75
C GLY A 370 -6.30 -19.88 8.08
N ARG A 371 -6.74 -20.63 9.10
CA ARG A 371 -6.98 -20.10 10.46
C ARG A 371 -5.70 -19.53 11.07
N LYS A 372 -4.59 -20.28 11.03
CA LYS A 372 -3.29 -19.82 11.53
C LYS A 372 -2.83 -18.54 10.83
N THR A 373 -2.98 -18.50 9.51
CA THR A 373 -2.66 -17.33 8.68
C THR A 373 -3.46 -16.09 9.10
N THR A 374 -4.77 -16.27 9.32
CA THR A 374 -5.65 -15.15 9.72
C THR A 374 -5.40 -14.71 11.16
N GLU A 375 -5.21 -15.65 12.09
CA GLU A 375 -4.90 -15.33 13.48
C GLU A 375 -3.59 -14.54 13.61
N PHE A 376 -2.55 -14.94 12.89
CA PHE A 376 -1.31 -14.18 12.83
C PHE A 376 -1.54 -12.74 12.35
N ALA A 377 -2.28 -12.55 11.25
CA ALA A 377 -2.57 -11.24 10.71
C ALA A 377 -3.36 -10.38 11.71
N ILE A 378 -4.44 -10.92 12.29
CA ILE A 378 -5.26 -10.23 13.28
C ILE A 378 -4.46 -9.87 14.54
N LYS A 379 -3.61 -10.76 15.03
CA LYS A 379 -2.80 -10.53 16.24
C LYS A 379 -1.70 -9.52 16.01
N ASN A 380 -0.97 -9.62 14.89
CA ASN A 380 0.30 -8.93 14.70
C ASN A 380 0.23 -7.76 13.71
N LYS A 381 -0.73 -7.77 12.75
CA LYS A 381 -0.79 -6.83 11.62
C LYS A 381 -2.03 -5.94 11.63
N ASN A 382 -2.83 -5.95 12.72
CA ASN A 382 -3.93 -5.03 12.86
C ASN A 382 -3.43 -3.57 13.01
N TYR A 383 -4.28 -2.61 12.61
CA TYR A 383 -3.93 -1.19 12.62
C TYR A 383 -3.47 -0.70 14.00
N LYS A 384 -4.01 -1.21 15.11
CA LYS A 384 -3.61 -0.82 16.47
C LYS A 384 -2.15 -1.19 16.76
N LYS A 385 -1.79 -2.47 16.54
CA LYS A 385 -0.43 -2.98 16.74
C LYS A 385 0.59 -2.28 15.83
N GLN A 386 0.25 -2.09 14.58
CA GLN A 386 1.16 -1.43 13.64
C GLN A 386 1.34 0.05 13.97
N THR A 387 0.28 0.73 14.44
CA THR A 387 0.39 2.13 14.85
C THR A 387 1.13 2.29 16.17
N GLU A 388 1.05 1.33 17.11
CA GLU A 388 1.87 1.29 18.32
C GLU A 388 3.38 1.34 18.00
N LYS A 389 3.83 0.65 16.93
CA LYS A 389 5.22 0.73 16.44
C LYS A 389 5.59 2.16 16.00
N ILE A 390 4.69 2.83 15.27
CA ILE A 390 4.88 4.22 14.81
C ILE A 390 4.96 5.16 16.02
N ILE A 391 4.04 5.06 16.97
CA ILE A 391 3.99 5.89 18.18
C ILE A 391 5.28 5.70 18.99
N SER A 392 5.69 4.46 19.22
CA SER A 392 6.93 4.16 19.94
C SER A 392 8.15 4.76 19.26
N CYS A 393 8.24 4.66 17.92
CA CYS A 393 9.32 5.26 17.15
C CYS A 393 9.35 6.79 17.28
N ILE A 394 8.19 7.45 17.27
CA ILE A 394 8.07 8.90 17.43
C ILE A 394 8.46 9.35 18.83
N CYS A 395 7.99 8.65 19.87
CA CYS A 395 8.22 9.02 21.26
C CYS A 395 9.66 8.78 21.70
N ASN A 396 10.33 7.74 21.20
CA ASN A 396 11.72 7.43 21.57
C ASN A 396 12.76 8.43 20.99
N THR A 397 12.37 9.30 20.08
CA THR A 397 13.24 10.36 19.53
C THR A 397 13.23 11.64 20.38
N THR A 398 12.45 11.67 21.45
CA THR A 398 12.30 12.84 22.33
C THR A 398 13.04 12.71 23.67
N ASN A 399 13.86 11.65 23.84
CA ASN A 399 14.78 11.46 24.96
C ASN A 399 16.26 11.72 24.47
#